data_66bcee21c45fd8e8588a0b373a7787f7
#
_entry.id   66bcee21c45fd8e8588a0b373a7787f7
#
_cell.length_a   1.000
_cell.length_b   1.000
_cell.length_c   1.000
_cell.angle_alpha   90.00
_cell.angle_beta   90.00
_cell.angle_gamma   90.00
#
_symmetry.space_group_name_H-M   'P 1'
#
loop_
_entity.id
_entity.type
_entity.pdbx_description
1 polymer ?
#
loop_
_entity_poly.entity_id
_entity_poly.type
_entity_poly.pdbx_seq_one_letter_code
_entity_poly.pdbx_strand_id
1 'polypeptide(L)'
;MFINEIDKDVRLGVWEMEENLNYEKFASLPFYDRLMSLSDGRRKETASVYSLLFAMTGNRNLVIGHEPSGKQYVEGYKIGISHTKGFVSVILSMSCDVAVDIEYINTRVLRIADRFLREDEKPNALQFSKGKKEKGHQDIVPDVIPTLLFWCAKETIYKLYSDERLAFQNIKIMDAEQGGALC
;
A
#
# COMPACT_ATOMS: atom_id res chain seq x y z
N MET A 1 10.72 -1.57 -10.88
CA MET A 1 9.45 -0.84 -11.06
C MET A 1 8.48 -1.74 -11.81
N PHE A 2 7.27 -1.85 -11.30
CA PHE A 2 6.16 -2.58 -11.92
C PHE A 2 4.99 -1.59 -12.06
N ILE A 3 4.37 -1.52 -13.24
CA ILE A 3 3.16 -0.72 -13.49
C ILE A 3 2.22 -1.61 -14.28
N ASN A 4 0.97 -1.74 -13.82
CA ASN A 4 -0.06 -2.54 -14.46
C ASN A 4 -1.36 -1.74 -14.55
N GLU A 5 -2.08 -1.89 -15.65
CA GLU A 5 -3.46 -1.45 -15.78
C GLU A 5 -4.36 -2.57 -15.29
N ILE A 6 -5.11 -2.30 -14.21
CA ILE A 6 -5.97 -3.29 -13.56
C ILE A 6 -7.35 -3.27 -14.22
N ASP A 7 -7.81 -2.07 -14.59
CA ASP A 7 -9.07 -1.84 -15.30
C ASP A 7 -8.89 -0.59 -16.17
N LYS A 8 -9.87 -0.25 -17.02
CA LYS A 8 -9.82 0.78 -18.08
C LYS A 8 -9.14 2.10 -17.73
N ASP A 9 -9.21 2.55 -16.47
CA ASP A 9 -8.55 3.75 -16.00
C ASP A 9 -7.87 3.59 -14.64
N VAL A 10 -7.86 2.35 -14.10
CA VAL A 10 -7.21 2.02 -12.83
C VAL A 10 -5.83 1.45 -13.08
N ARG A 11 -4.81 2.17 -12.65
CA ARG A 11 -3.40 1.77 -12.77
C ARG A 11 -2.77 1.60 -11.40
N LEU A 12 -2.10 0.48 -11.22
CA LEU A 12 -1.30 0.17 -10.02
C LEU A 12 0.18 0.20 -10.37
N GLY A 13 0.95 0.92 -9.58
CA GLY A 13 2.39 0.93 -9.65
C GLY A 13 3.01 0.46 -8.33
N VAL A 14 4.09 -0.32 -8.44
CA VAL A 14 4.94 -0.71 -7.31
C VAL A 14 6.39 -0.43 -7.66
N TRP A 15 7.12 0.18 -6.76
CA TRP A 15 8.53 0.50 -6.92
C TRP A 15 9.33 0.08 -5.70
N GLU A 16 10.41 -0.65 -5.93
CA GLU A 16 11.46 -0.88 -4.93
C GLU A 16 12.28 0.41 -4.78
N MET A 17 12.39 0.90 -3.55
CA MET A 17 13.09 2.15 -3.24
C MET A 17 14.60 1.98 -3.44
N GLU A 18 15.18 2.79 -4.31
CA GLU A 18 16.63 2.79 -4.55
C GLU A 18 17.39 3.23 -3.30
N GLU A 19 18.51 2.57 -2.99
CA GLU A 19 19.35 2.95 -1.86
C GLU A 19 19.93 4.36 -2.02
N ASN A 20 20.38 4.69 -3.23
CA ASN A 20 21.03 5.96 -3.57
C ASN A 20 20.16 6.76 -4.56
N LEU A 21 19.01 7.25 -4.09
CA LEU A 21 18.13 8.05 -4.93
C LEU A 21 18.72 9.44 -5.17
N ASN A 22 18.87 9.84 -6.44
CA ASN A 22 19.28 11.19 -6.80
C ASN A 22 18.11 12.18 -6.60
N TYR A 23 18.18 13.01 -5.55
CA TYR A 23 17.15 14.02 -5.25
C TYR A 23 17.22 15.26 -6.14
N GLU A 24 18.37 15.57 -6.76
CA GLU A 24 18.54 16.73 -7.65
C GLU A 24 17.60 16.68 -8.86
N LYS A 25 17.15 15.49 -9.25
CA LYS A 25 16.13 15.34 -10.31
C LYS A 25 14.80 16.03 -9.99
N PHE A 26 14.58 16.42 -8.74
CA PHE A 26 13.38 17.14 -8.27
C PHE A 26 13.64 18.63 -8.02
N ALA A 27 14.85 19.14 -8.16
CA ALA A 27 15.26 20.50 -7.78
C ALA A 27 14.41 21.63 -8.41
N SER A 28 13.87 21.40 -9.61
CA SER A 28 13.00 22.38 -10.29
C SER A 28 11.51 22.28 -9.90
N LEU A 29 11.15 21.36 -9.01
CA LEU A 29 9.75 21.08 -8.69
C LEU A 29 9.31 21.85 -7.43
N PRO A 30 8.05 22.30 -7.37
CA PRO A 30 7.57 23.21 -6.32
C PRO A 30 7.60 22.61 -4.90
N PHE A 31 7.70 21.31 -4.78
CA PHE A 31 7.78 20.60 -3.50
C PHE A 31 9.21 20.26 -3.04
N TYR A 32 10.25 20.67 -3.79
CA TYR A 32 11.64 20.27 -3.52
C TYR A 32 12.12 20.67 -2.14
N ASP A 33 11.91 21.91 -1.73
CA ASP A 33 12.34 22.40 -0.41
C ASP A 33 11.66 21.61 0.72
N ARG A 34 10.37 21.33 0.57
CA ARG A 34 9.63 20.47 1.52
C ARG A 34 10.19 19.05 1.52
N LEU A 35 10.49 18.48 0.35
CA LEU A 35 11.11 17.16 0.24
C LEU A 35 12.44 17.12 0.99
N MET A 36 13.30 18.13 0.81
CA MET A 36 14.61 18.19 1.44
C MET A 36 14.55 18.43 2.95
N SER A 37 13.48 19.01 3.46
CA SER A 37 13.26 19.19 4.91
C SER A 37 12.83 17.92 5.65
N LEU A 38 12.45 16.86 4.93
CA LEU A 38 12.04 15.60 5.55
C LEU A 38 13.24 14.81 6.11
N SER A 39 12.99 13.97 7.11
CA SER A 39 13.97 12.97 7.55
C SER A 39 14.34 12.02 6.41
N ASP A 40 15.53 11.43 6.44
CA ASP A 40 16.06 10.63 5.33
C ASP A 40 15.10 9.51 4.89
N GLY A 41 14.51 8.77 5.82
CA GLY A 41 13.53 7.73 5.49
C GLY A 41 12.29 8.30 4.78
N ARG A 42 11.70 9.36 5.33
CA ARG A 42 10.53 10.02 4.75
C ARG A 42 10.84 10.68 3.41
N ARG A 43 12.01 11.27 3.27
CA ARG A 43 12.49 11.85 2.01
C ARG A 43 12.57 10.78 0.94
N LYS A 44 13.17 9.63 1.25
CA LYS A 44 13.30 8.49 0.34
C LYS A 44 11.92 7.95 -0.09
N GLU A 45 11.02 7.71 0.86
CA GLU A 45 9.65 7.29 0.59
C GLU A 45 8.93 8.28 -0.33
N THR A 46 8.92 9.56 0.03
CA THR A 46 8.24 10.61 -0.74
C THR A 46 8.80 10.76 -2.15
N ALA A 47 10.12 10.78 -2.30
CA ALA A 47 10.77 10.89 -3.60
C ALA A 47 10.51 9.66 -4.49
N SER A 48 10.42 8.46 -3.89
CA SER A 48 10.06 7.23 -4.60
C SER A 48 8.62 7.26 -5.07
N VAL A 49 7.68 7.75 -4.24
CA VAL A 49 6.28 7.94 -4.62
C VAL A 49 6.16 8.90 -5.80
N TYR A 50 6.83 10.06 -5.76
CA TYR A 50 6.84 11.00 -6.88
C TYR A 50 7.46 10.41 -8.15
N SER A 51 8.55 9.67 -8.01
CA SER A 51 9.18 8.99 -9.16
C SER A 51 8.20 8.01 -9.82
N LEU A 52 7.47 7.24 -9.01
CA LEU A 52 6.48 6.30 -9.49
C LEU A 52 5.28 7.02 -10.12
N LEU A 53 4.75 8.06 -9.47
CA LEU A 53 3.65 8.89 -10.00
C LEU A 53 3.99 9.47 -11.37
N PHE A 54 5.20 10.02 -11.53
CA PHE A 54 5.65 10.58 -12.81
C PHE A 54 5.82 9.49 -13.89
N ALA A 55 6.29 8.32 -13.51
CA ALA A 55 6.40 7.19 -14.44
C ALA A 55 5.02 6.70 -14.90
N MET A 56 4.01 6.70 -14.00
CA MET A 56 2.65 6.27 -14.31
C MET A 56 1.87 7.27 -15.18
N THR A 57 2.14 8.56 -15.02
CA THR A 57 1.34 9.64 -15.64
C THR A 57 2.07 10.34 -16.81
N GLY A 58 3.38 10.25 -16.88
CA GLY A 58 4.21 11.06 -17.77
C GLY A 58 4.24 12.56 -17.39
N ASN A 59 3.57 12.98 -16.32
CA ASN A 59 3.45 14.36 -15.93
C ASN A 59 4.23 14.66 -14.65
N ARG A 60 5.29 15.48 -14.78
CA ARG A 60 6.16 15.87 -13.66
C ARG A 60 5.66 17.09 -12.88
N ASN A 61 4.59 17.75 -13.32
CA ASN A 61 4.04 18.92 -12.65
C ASN A 61 3.00 18.55 -11.58
N LEU A 62 2.67 17.28 -11.44
CA LEU A 62 1.73 16.82 -10.44
C LEU A 62 2.29 16.99 -9.03
N VAL A 63 1.47 17.50 -8.13
CA VAL A 63 1.79 17.69 -6.72
C VAL A 63 0.78 16.92 -5.87
N ILE A 64 1.28 16.15 -4.93
CA ILE A 64 0.45 15.42 -3.97
C ILE A 64 0.07 16.39 -2.85
N GLY A 65 -1.21 16.72 -2.78
CA GLY A 65 -1.82 17.46 -1.70
C GLY A 65 -2.45 16.55 -0.64
N HIS A 66 -2.90 17.17 0.46
CA HIS A 66 -3.60 16.47 1.53
C HIS A 66 -4.85 17.25 1.88
N GLU A 67 -5.97 16.56 1.99
CA GLU A 67 -7.21 17.09 2.53
C GLU A 67 -7.11 17.27 4.06
N PRO A 68 -8.01 18.02 4.69
CA PRO A 68 -8.06 18.12 6.16
C PRO A 68 -8.23 16.77 6.86
N SER A 69 -8.83 15.78 6.21
CA SER A 69 -8.96 14.39 6.66
C SER A 69 -7.62 13.64 6.67
N GLY A 70 -6.59 14.17 5.98
CA GLY A 70 -5.32 13.50 5.71
C GLY A 70 -5.32 12.69 4.41
N LYS A 71 -6.46 12.57 3.72
CA LYS A 71 -6.56 11.88 2.43
C LYS A 71 -5.71 12.61 1.39
N GLN A 72 -4.92 11.86 0.65
CA GLN A 72 -4.08 12.40 -0.41
C GLN A 72 -4.90 12.64 -1.67
N TYR A 73 -4.55 13.68 -2.40
CA TYR A 73 -5.13 13.96 -3.71
C TYR A 73 -4.07 14.45 -4.69
N VAL A 74 -4.35 14.28 -5.96
CA VAL A 74 -3.57 14.78 -7.08
C VAL A 74 -4.53 15.33 -8.12
N GLU A 75 -4.21 16.48 -8.70
CA GLU A 75 -5.07 17.09 -9.72
C GLU A 75 -5.30 16.14 -10.90
N GLY A 76 -6.57 15.94 -11.24
CA GLY A 76 -6.99 15.05 -12.34
C GLY A 76 -7.01 13.56 -12.02
N TYR A 77 -6.65 13.16 -10.78
CA TYR A 77 -6.64 11.74 -10.38
C TYR A 77 -7.16 11.54 -8.97
N LYS A 78 -7.87 10.44 -8.77
CA LYS A 78 -8.00 9.78 -7.48
C LYS A 78 -6.74 8.98 -7.22
N ILE A 79 -6.20 9.04 -6.02
CA ILE A 79 -4.91 8.42 -5.69
C ILE A 79 -4.98 7.67 -4.37
N GLY A 80 -4.37 6.49 -4.33
CA GLY A 80 -4.03 5.77 -3.12
C GLY A 80 -2.53 5.54 -3.06
N ILE A 81 -1.93 5.70 -1.89
CA ILE A 81 -0.50 5.52 -1.66
C ILE A 81 -0.30 4.61 -0.46
N SER A 82 0.59 3.66 -0.59
CA SER A 82 1.08 2.85 0.52
C SER A 82 2.58 2.62 0.41
N HIS A 83 3.24 2.39 1.52
CA HIS A 83 4.66 2.06 1.55
C HIS A 83 4.94 1.06 2.67
N THR A 84 5.89 0.20 2.43
CA THR A 84 6.43 -0.75 3.41
C THR A 84 7.95 -0.77 3.30
N LYS A 85 8.61 -1.62 4.07
CA LYS A 85 10.07 -1.71 4.07
C LYS A 85 10.62 -1.95 2.65
N GLY A 86 11.28 -0.93 2.09
CA GLY A 86 11.94 -1.00 0.78
C GLY A 86 11.01 -0.80 -0.42
N PHE A 87 9.70 -0.63 -0.24
CA PHE A 87 8.75 -0.51 -1.34
C PHE A 87 7.75 0.63 -1.16
N VAL A 88 7.34 1.22 -2.27
CA VAL A 88 6.19 2.12 -2.36
C VAL A 88 5.20 1.59 -3.39
N SER A 89 3.92 1.86 -3.17
CA SER A 89 2.84 1.55 -4.10
C SER A 89 1.97 2.77 -4.32
N VAL A 90 1.55 2.97 -5.56
CA VAL A 90 0.62 4.02 -5.97
C VAL A 90 -0.47 3.39 -6.84
N ILE A 91 -1.72 3.68 -6.54
CA ILE A 91 -2.85 3.37 -7.39
C ILE A 91 -3.51 4.66 -7.84
N LEU A 92 -3.89 4.74 -9.12
CA LEU A 92 -4.48 5.92 -9.74
C LEU A 92 -5.74 5.54 -10.51
N SER A 93 -6.74 6.39 -10.45
CA SER A 93 -7.91 6.38 -11.34
C SER A 93 -8.34 7.80 -11.68
N MET A 94 -8.95 8.01 -12.84
CA MET A 94 -9.58 9.30 -13.19
C MET A 94 -11.06 9.33 -12.79
N SER A 95 -11.70 8.18 -12.63
CA SER A 95 -13.17 8.09 -12.50
C SER A 95 -13.63 7.58 -11.13
N CYS A 96 -12.90 6.68 -10.48
CA CYS A 96 -13.35 6.06 -9.23
C CYS A 96 -12.37 6.26 -8.08
N ASP A 97 -12.90 6.26 -6.85
CA ASP A 97 -12.06 6.25 -5.65
C ASP A 97 -11.27 4.94 -5.59
N VAL A 98 -10.00 5.07 -5.23
CA VAL A 98 -9.05 3.96 -5.19
C VAL A 98 -8.25 3.99 -3.90
N ALA A 99 -7.87 2.82 -3.42
CA ALA A 99 -6.94 2.67 -2.32
C ALA A 99 -6.05 1.46 -2.54
N VAL A 100 -4.90 1.46 -1.90
CA VAL A 100 -3.93 0.36 -1.94
C VAL A 100 -3.28 0.20 -0.59
N ASP A 101 -2.97 -1.04 -0.24
CA ASP A 101 -2.04 -1.35 0.84
C ASP A 101 -0.97 -2.32 0.36
N ILE A 102 0.26 -2.11 0.84
CA ILE A 102 1.40 -2.96 0.55
C ILE A 102 2.14 -3.26 1.85
N GLU A 103 2.38 -4.54 2.09
CA GLU A 103 3.13 -4.98 3.25
C GLU A 103 4.21 -5.99 2.86
N TYR A 104 5.35 -5.92 3.54
CA TYR A 104 6.32 -6.98 3.40
C TYR A 104 6.00 -8.15 4.34
N ILE A 105 6.30 -9.37 3.91
CA ILE A 105 5.98 -10.58 4.67
C ILE A 105 6.78 -10.62 5.97
N ASN A 106 6.08 -10.56 7.12
CA ASN A 106 6.68 -10.67 8.44
C ASN A 106 5.67 -11.17 9.49
N THR A 107 6.17 -11.74 10.57
CA THR A 107 5.35 -12.34 11.62
C THR A 107 4.70 -11.31 12.58
N ARG A 108 5.00 -10.02 12.44
CA ARG A 108 4.46 -8.98 13.34
C ARG A 108 2.94 -8.88 13.26
N VAL A 109 2.36 -9.14 12.07
CA VAL A 109 0.91 -9.11 11.86
C VAL A 109 0.19 -10.10 12.76
N LEU A 110 0.79 -11.26 13.05
CA LEU A 110 0.20 -12.27 13.95
C LEU A 110 0.01 -11.75 15.38
N ARG A 111 0.86 -10.82 15.84
CA ARG A 111 0.80 -10.25 17.20
C ARG A 111 -0.36 -9.27 17.37
N ILE A 112 -0.86 -8.74 16.28
CA ILE A 112 -1.95 -7.77 16.27
C ILE A 112 -3.23 -8.33 15.67
N ALA A 113 -3.25 -9.61 15.30
CA ALA A 113 -4.36 -10.27 14.61
C ALA A 113 -5.71 -10.07 15.36
N ASP A 114 -5.72 -10.22 16.67
CA ASP A 114 -6.91 -10.00 17.49
C ASP A 114 -7.47 -8.56 17.47
N ARG A 115 -6.66 -7.58 17.05
CA ARG A 115 -7.09 -6.19 16.99
C ARG A 115 -7.89 -5.87 15.73
N PHE A 116 -7.68 -6.62 14.65
CA PHE A 116 -8.31 -6.35 13.37
C PHE A 116 -9.17 -7.51 12.84
N LEU A 117 -8.83 -8.77 13.15
CA LEU A 117 -9.64 -9.90 12.74
C LEU A 117 -10.94 -9.98 13.57
N ARG A 118 -12.03 -10.27 12.90
CA ARG A 118 -13.29 -10.68 13.50
C ARG A 118 -13.20 -12.14 13.93
N GLU A 119 -14.01 -12.55 14.86
CA GLU A 119 -14.05 -13.95 15.31
C GLU A 119 -14.41 -14.92 14.15
N ASP A 120 -15.30 -14.49 13.23
CA ASP A 120 -15.70 -15.28 12.08
C ASP A 120 -14.64 -15.32 10.95
N GLU A 121 -13.64 -14.45 10.97
CA GLU A 121 -12.51 -14.42 10.03
C GLU A 121 -11.31 -15.25 10.53
N LYS A 122 -11.14 -15.40 11.84
CA LYS A 122 -9.99 -16.11 12.44
C LYS A 122 -9.77 -17.52 11.87
N PRO A 123 -10.81 -18.35 11.67
CA PRO A 123 -10.60 -19.66 11.06
C PRO A 123 -9.93 -19.59 9.68
N ASN A 124 -10.30 -18.64 8.85
CA ASN A 124 -9.74 -18.49 7.49
C ASN A 124 -8.36 -17.83 7.51
N ALA A 125 -8.17 -16.79 8.34
CA ALA A 125 -6.90 -16.10 8.47
C ALA A 125 -5.80 -16.95 9.12
N LEU A 126 -6.15 -17.89 10.01
CA LEU A 126 -5.21 -18.65 10.84
C LEU A 126 -5.13 -20.15 10.46
N GLN A 127 -6.01 -20.68 9.61
CA GLN A 127 -6.02 -22.10 9.24
C GLN A 127 -4.76 -22.56 8.51
N PHE A 128 -4.12 -21.68 7.77
CA PHE A 128 -2.88 -22.00 7.06
C PHE A 128 -1.67 -22.11 7.99
N SER A 129 -1.81 -21.75 9.27
CA SER A 129 -0.77 -21.88 10.29
C SER A 129 -0.39 -23.34 10.63
N LYS A 130 -1.11 -24.32 10.12
CA LYS A 130 -0.88 -25.75 10.41
C LYS A 130 -0.20 -26.54 9.30
N GLY A 131 0.29 -25.90 8.26
CA GLY A 131 1.05 -26.52 7.16
C GLY A 131 2.39 -27.10 7.66
N LYS A 132 2.68 -28.32 7.25
CA LYS A 132 3.78 -29.19 7.70
C LYS A 132 5.14 -28.50 7.68
N LYS A 133 5.89 -28.63 8.80
CA LYS A 133 7.32 -28.37 8.87
C LYS A 133 8.06 -29.32 7.93
N GLU A 134 8.53 -28.88 6.80
CA GLU A 134 9.57 -29.57 6.05
C GLU A 134 10.95 -29.06 6.47
N LYS A 135 11.84 -30.00 6.70
CA LYS A 135 13.17 -29.75 7.25
C LYS A 135 14.07 -29.10 6.20
N GLY A 136 14.64 -27.93 6.51
CA GLY A 136 15.92 -27.59 5.94
C GLY A 136 16.14 -26.27 5.21
N HIS A 137 15.16 -25.35 5.13
CA HIS A 137 15.40 -23.97 4.65
C HIS A 137 14.82 -22.98 5.65
N GLN A 138 15.40 -21.76 5.71
CA GLN A 138 14.81 -20.62 6.44
C GLN A 138 13.54 -20.18 5.68
N ASP A 139 12.49 -20.96 5.86
CA ASP A 139 11.24 -20.79 5.16
C ASP A 139 10.56 -19.53 5.68
N ILE A 140 10.30 -18.63 4.77
CA ILE A 140 9.25 -17.63 4.89
C ILE A 140 8.02 -18.40 5.33
N VAL A 141 7.62 -18.20 6.57
CA VAL A 141 6.57 -18.98 7.23
C VAL A 141 5.29 -18.84 6.38
N PRO A 142 4.84 -19.88 5.66
CA PRO A 142 3.63 -19.82 4.82
C PRO A 142 2.41 -19.32 5.59
N ASP A 143 2.45 -19.49 6.88
CA ASP A 143 1.42 -19.23 7.87
C ASP A 143 1.06 -17.74 8.06
N VAL A 144 1.90 -16.82 7.62
CA VAL A 144 1.70 -15.38 7.80
C VAL A 144 0.86 -14.77 6.67
N ILE A 145 0.92 -15.34 5.48
CA ILE A 145 0.34 -14.74 4.27
C ILE A 145 -1.17 -14.52 4.39
N PRO A 146 -1.99 -15.49 4.81
CA PRO A 146 -3.43 -15.25 4.94
C PRO A 146 -3.77 -14.14 5.91
N THR A 147 -3.14 -14.12 7.09
CA THR A 147 -3.33 -13.06 8.08
C THR A 147 -2.93 -11.70 7.52
N LEU A 148 -1.83 -11.66 6.76
CA LEU A 148 -1.35 -10.44 6.11
C LEU A 148 -2.29 -9.96 5.00
N LEU A 149 -2.89 -10.87 4.22
CA LEU A 149 -3.90 -10.53 3.21
C LEU A 149 -5.15 -9.92 3.85
N PHE A 150 -5.64 -10.48 4.97
CA PHE A 150 -6.74 -9.88 5.73
C PHE A 150 -6.38 -8.47 6.23
N TRP A 151 -5.16 -8.29 6.73
CA TRP A 151 -4.66 -6.99 7.14
C TRP A 151 -4.66 -5.99 5.98
N CYS A 152 -4.00 -6.31 4.86
CA CYS A 152 -3.93 -5.45 3.68
C CYS A 152 -5.32 -5.12 3.11
N ALA A 153 -6.24 -6.10 3.06
CA ALA A 153 -7.60 -5.87 2.59
C ALA A 153 -8.34 -4.87 3.49
N LYS A 154 -8.25 -5.03 4.81
CA LYS A 154 -8.89 -4.13 5.77
C LYS A 154 -8.26 -2.73 5.76
N GLU A 155 -6.94 -2.62 5.67
CA GLU A 155 -6.23 -1.34 5.51
C GLU A 155 -6.64 -0.64 4.21
N THR A 156 -6.78 -1.39 3.11
CA THR A 156 -7.25 -0.83 1.83
C THR A 156 -8.66 -0.27 1.95
N ILE A 157 -9.59 -1.02 2.54
CA ILE A 157 -10.97 -0.56 2.77
C ILE A 157 -10.99 0.62 3.73
N TYR A 158 -10.23 0.56 4.81
CA TYR A 158 -10.12 1.67 5.77
C TYR A 158 -9.61 2.97 5.11
N LYS A 159 -8.59 2.88 4.23
CA LYS A 159 -8.07 4.02 3.47
C LYS A 159 -9.11 4.56 2.48
N LEU A 160 -9.86 3.67 1.82
CA LEU A 160 -10.91 4.04 0.86
C LEU A 160 -12.04 4.84 1.53
N TYR A 161 -12.45 4.41 2.73
CA TYR A 161 -13.53 5.00 3.52
C TYR A 161 -13.01 5.79 4.74
N SER A 162 -11.87 6.46 4.60
CA SER A 162 -11.19 7.16 5.70
C SER A 162 -12.06 8.21 6.41
N ASP A 163 -13.02 8.80 5.69
CA ASP A 163 -13.95 9.80 6.22
C ASP A 163 -14.98 9.19 7.17
N GLU A 164 -15.27 7.88 7.06
CA GLU A 164 -16.27 7.18 7.88
C GLU A 164 -15.73 6.66 9.21
N ARG A 165 -14.40 6.74 9.45
CA ARG A 165 -13.73 6.27 10.68
C ARG A 165 -14.11 4.84 11.06
N LEU A 166 -14.14 3.96 10.08
CA LEU A 166 -14.50 2.55 10.28
C LEU A 166 -13.52 1.86 11.23
N ALA A 167 -14.04 1.16 12.24
CA ALA A 167 -13.20 0.23 13.00
C ALA A 167 -12.93 -1.04 12.18
N PHE A 168 -11.72 -1.58 12.22
CA PHE A 168 -11.34 -2.80 11.47
C PHE A 168 -12.30 -3.98 11.72
N GLN A 169 -12.82 -4.10 12.92
CA GLN A 169 -13.79 -5.14 13.28
C GLN A 169 -15.17 -4.94 12.64
N ASN A 170 -15.47 -3.75 12.12
CA ASN A 170 -16.70 -3.48 11.36
C ASN A 170 -16.55 -3.82 9.88
N ILE A 171 -15.31 -4.05 9.42
CA ILE A 171 -14.99 -4.46 8.04
C ILE A 171 -14.98 -5.99 8.03
N LYS A 172 -15.82 -6.61 7.21
CA LYS A 172 -15.84 -8.06 7.01
C LYS A 172 -15.24 -8.40 5.65
N ILE A 173 -14.19 -9.21 5.65
CA ILE A 173 -13.64 -9.80 4.43
C ILE A 173 -14.33 -11.14 4.19
N MET A 174 -15.07 -11.25 3.10
CA MET A 174 -15.86 -12.45 2.78
C MET A 174 -15.00 -13.55 2.19
N ASP A 175 -14.05 -13.16 1.33
CA ASP A 175 -13.10 -14.05 0.68
C ASP A 175 -11.80 -13.31 0.42
N ALA A 176 -10.66 -13.98 0.58
CA ALA A 176 -9.35 -13.42 0.32
C ALA A 176 -8.54 -14.43 -0.50
N GLU A 177 -8.73 -14.38 -1.82
CA GLU A 177 -7.95 -15.19 -2.74
C GLU A 177 -6.63 -14.51 -3.13
N GLN A 178 -5.59 -15.30 -3.27
CA GLN A 178 -4.28 -14.82 -3.70
C GLN A 178 -4.36 -14.37 -5.17
N GLY A 179 -4.28 -13.05 -5.41
CA GLY A 179 -4.27 -12.47 -6.76
C GLY A 179 -5.61 -11.93 -7.27
N GLY A 180 -6.64 -11.88 -6.46
CA GLY A 180 -7.92 -11.26 -6.82
C GLY A 180 -7.90 -9.75 -6.61
N ALA A 181 -8.16 -8.96 -7.66
CA ALA A 181 -8.65 -7.61 -7.49
C ALA A 181 -10.08 -7.71 -6.97
N LEU A 182 -10.31 -7.19 -5.76
CA LEU A 182 -11.68 -7.02 -5.25
C LEU A 182 -12.26 -5.78 -5.93
N CYS A 183 -13.20 -5.98 -6.82
CA CYS A 183 -14.11 -4.93 -7.32
C CYS A 183 -15.27 -4.76 -6.36
#